data_8c150131edb5a71afc8b9a04d5e65bf1
#
_entry.id   8c150131edb5a71afc8b9a04d5e65bf1
#
_cell.length_a   1.000
_cell.length_b   1.000
_cell.length_c   1.000
_cell.angle_alpha   90.00
_cell.angle_beta   90.00
_cell.angle_gamma   90.00
#
_symmetry.space_group_name_H-M   'P 1'
#
loop_
_entity.id
_entity.type
_entity.pdbx_description
1 polymer ?
#
loop_
_entity_poly.entity_id
_entity_poly.type
_entity_poly.pdbx_seq_one_letter_code
_entity_poly.pdbx_strand_id
1 'polypeptide(L)'
;DTQKSAYVIADNKLALNAGWDFDILKGELELLQGLDFDIALTGFDEGELLDLFPVAVAVVDGLCDEDDVPDAPAAPVVRLGDVWLLGDSRLMCGSSTVVTDVERLMDGHLADLLITDPPYNVAYTGKTKDAMTIENDAMNDESFRKFLYDAMFCANIAMRDGASFYIWHADSEGYNFRGACQDVGFKVRECLIWVKNTLVMGRQDYHWKHEPCLYGWKSGAAHFWNSDRKQTTVLEFDRQQRNDIHPTMKPVDLIEYQMLNNTKLGGKVLDLFGGSGTTLIAATKNNRKCYMMELDPKYVQVILERYKKFTGKDPLHEESGKTYTELLSCNELSPEDIQCLTIPRTSQQISHALK
;
A
#
# COMPACT_ATOMS: atom_id res chain seq x y z
N ASP A 1 -13.91 47.27 27.96
CA ASP A 1 -13.44 45.88 27.92
C ASP A 1 -14.32 44.97 27.05
N THR A 2 -15.66 45.11 27.07
CA THR A 2 -16.57 44.28 26.29
C THR A 2 -16.37 44.41 24.76
N GLN A 3 -16.13 45.62 24.28
CA GLN A 3 -15.85 45.86 22.87
C GLN A 3 -14.51 45.22 22.41
N LYS A 4 -13.49 45.23 23.29
CA LYS A 4 -12.21 44.60 23.06
C LYS A 4 -12.33 43.08 22.97
N SER A 5 -13.11 42.49 23.86
CA SER A 5 -13.40 41.07 23.85
C SER A 5 -14.23 40.66 22.62
N ALA A 6 -15.23 41.46 22.24
CA ALA A 6 -16.01 41.23 21.01
C ALA A 6 -15.14 41.31 19.74
N TYR A 7 -14.23 42.27 19.68
CA TYR A 7 -13.28 42.40 18.55
C TYR A 7 -12.36 41.17 18.45
N VAL A 8 -11.77 40.73 19.59
CA VAL A 8 -10.90 39.52 19.59
C VAL A 8 -11.65 38.29 19.15
N ILE A 9 -12.94 38.11 19.58
CA ILE A 9 -13.76 36.98 19.17
C ILE A 9 -14.08 37.07 17.68
N ALA A 10 -14.43 38.26 17.17
CA ALA A 10 -14.74 38.45 15.76
C ALA A 10 -13.52 38.24 14.86
N ASP A 11 -12.34 38.70 15.27
CA ASP A 11 -11.08 38.55 14.55
C ASP A 11 -10.68 37.08 14.44
N ASN A 12 -10.72 36.34 15.55
CA ASN A 12 -10.50 34.90 15.54
C ASN A 12 -11.54 34.14 14.71
N LYS A 13 -12.80 34.57 14.71
CA LYS A 13 -13.87 33.93 13.93
C LYS A 13 -13.69 34.20 12.41
N LEU A 14 -13.27 35.39 12.05
CA LEU A 14 -12.97 35.72 10.65
C LEU A 14 -11.78 34.93 10.13
N ALA A 15 -10.73 34.74 10.93
CA ALA A 15 -9.58 33.92 10.60
C ALA A 15 -9.98 32.43 10.34
N LEU A 16 -10.91 31.87 11.14
CA LEU A 16 -11.44 30.52 10.95
C LEU A 16 -12.28 30.35 9.66
N ASN A 17 -12.82 31.45 9.13
CA ASN A 17 -13.65 31.43 7.92
C ASN A 17 -12.87 31.84 6.64
N ALA A 18 -11.67 32.38 6.79
CA ALA A 18 -10.79 32.75 5.68
C ALA A 18 -9.99 31.52 5.26
N GLY A 19 -10.08 31.15 4.00
CA GLY A 19 -9.14 30.19 3.42
C GLY A 19 -7.80 30.88 3.14
N TRP A 20 -6.71 30.12 3.17
CA TRP A 20 -5.40 30.61 2.71
C TRP A 20 -5.36 30.68 1.19
N ASP A 21 -4.81 31.79 0.66
CA ASP A 21 -4.23 31.80 -0.68
C ASP A 21 -2.84 31.17 -0.56
N PHE A 22 -2.72 29.92 -0.97
CA PHE A 22 -1.51 29.13 -0.76
C PHE A 22 -0.29 29.66 -1.52
N ASP A 23 -0.48 30.35 -2.65
CA ASP A 23 0.62 30.92 -3.41
C ASP A 23 1.20 32.15 -2.68
N ILE A 24 0.36 33.00 -2.12
CA ILE A 24 0.77 34.14 -1.30
C ILE A 24 1.40 33.64 0.00
N LEU A 25 0.77 32.70 0.69
CA LEU A 25 1.29 32.14 1.96
C LEU A 25 2.68 31.54 1.78
N LYS A 26 2.87 30.76 0.70
CA LYS A 26 4.17 30.17 0.38
C LYS A 26 5.24 31.26 0.19
N GLY A 27 4.93 32.30 -0.56
CA GLY A 27 5.87 33.41 -0.77
C GLY A 27 6.26 34.12 0.53
N GLU A 28 5.33 34.34 1.46
CA GLU A 28 5.59 34.94 2.77
C GLU A 28 6.46 34.04 3.66
N LEU A 29 6.19 32.73 3.68
CA LEU A 29 7.00 31.79 4.44
C LEU A 29 8.41 31.61 3.84
N GLU A 30 8.58 31.64 2.52
CA GLU A 30 9.89 31.67 1.86
C GLU A 30 10.71 32.92 2.24
N LEU A 31 10.05 34.06 2.32
CA LEU A 31 10.68 35.30 2.80
C LEU A 31 11.17 35.18 4.26
N LEU A 32 10.34 34.59 5.14
CA LEU A 32 10.71 34.34 6.53
C LEU A 32 11.90 33.39 6.65
N GLN A 33 11.90 32.29 5.87
CA GLN A 33 13.06 31.37 5.80
C GLN A 33 14.32 32.08 5.31
N GLY A 34 14.22 32.97 4.32
CA GLY A 34 15.33 33.74 3.80
C GLY A 34 15.90 34.75 4.82
N LEU A 35 15.14 35.05 5.88
CA LEU A 35 15.55 35.91 7.02
C LEU A 35 16.01 35.10 8.25
N ASP A 36 16.30 33.81 8.09
CA ASP A 36 16.65 32.86 9.17
C ASP A 36 15.59 32.76 10.29
N PHE A 37 14.30 33.01 9.97
CA PHE A 37 13.22 32.85 10.91
C PHE A 37 12.76 31.38 10.95
N ASP A 38 12.59 30.85 12.16
CA ASP A 38 12.06 29.50 12.36
C ASP A 38 10.56 29.46 12.03
N ILE A 39 10.21 28.93 10.85
CA ILE A 39 8.85 28.86 10.37
C ILE A 39 7.95 27.93 11.21
N ALA A 40 8.50 27.02 12.04
CA ALA A 40 7.72 26.23 12.98
C ALA A 40 7.01 27.11 14.03
N LEU A 41 7.50 28.33 14.27
CA LEU A 41 6.89 29.31 15.16
C LEU A 41 5.67 30.02 14.56
N THR A 42 5.36 29.81 13.28
CA THR A 42 4.18 30.37 12.61
C THR A 42 2.89 29.64 12.96
N GLY A 43 2.98 28.48 13.64
CA GLY A 43 1.84 27.68 14.08
C GLY A 43 1.35 26.65 13.05
N PHE A 44 1.99 26.56 11.88
CA PHE A 44 1.80 25.46 10.95
C PHE A 44 2.49 24.20 11.47
N ASP A 45 1.80 23.06 11.41
CA ASP A 45 2.42 21.79 11.75
C ASP A 45 3.39 21.31 10.64
N GLU A 46 4.21 20.31 10.97
CA GLU A 46 5.22 19.78 10.04
C GLU A 46 4.59 19.25 8.72
N GLY A 47 3.38 18.69 8.79
CA GLY A 47 2.65 18.22 7.63
C GLY A 47 2.16 19.35 6.74
N GLU A 48 1.63 20.43 7.35
CA GLU A 48 1.18 21.63 6.64
C GLU A 48 2.37 22.36 5.96
N LEU A 49 3.51 22.42 6.64
CA LEU A 49 4.74 22.99 6.06
C LEU A 49 5.29 22.14 4.92
N LEU A 50 5.24 20.82 5.02
CA LEU A 50 5.61 19.90 3.92
C LEU A 50 4.69 20.05 2.71
N ASP A 51 3.42 20.38 2.91
CA ASP A 51 2.48 20.64 1.81
C ASP A 51 2.79 21.95 1.09
N LEU A 52 3.19 22.99 1.82
CA LEU A 52 3.54 24.31 1.27
C LEU A 52 4.92 24.32 0.62
N PHE A 53 5.86 23.63 1.24
CA PHE A 53 7.22 23.43 0.76
C PHE A 53 7.42 21.93 0.50
N PRO A 54 6.88 21.39 -0.58
CA PRO A 54 7.22 20.03 -0.94
C PRO A 54 8.75 20.05 -1.11
N VAL A 55 9.45 19.57 -0.09
CA VAL A 55 10.83 19.15 -0.29
C VAL A 55 10.70 18.27 -1.51
N ALA A 56 11.46 18.56 -2.57
CA ALA A 56 11.64 17.61 -3.65
C ALA A 56 12.35 16.41 -3.00
N VAL A 57 11.54 15.58 -2.30
CA VAL A 57 12.01 14.33 -1.76
C VAL A 57 12.32 13.55 -3.02
N ALA A 58 13.60 13.41 -3.28
CA ALA A 58 14.08 12.70 -4.43
C ALA A 58 13.30 11.39 -4.49
N VAL A 59 12.64 11.12 -5.60
CA VAL A 59 12.12 9.80 -5.93
C VAL A 59 13.25 8.84 -5.59
N VAL A 60 13.00 7.86 -4.73
CA VAL A 60 14.05 6.92 -4.34
C VAL A 60 14.28 6.04 -5.55
N ASP A 61 15.36 6.31 -6.29
CA ASP A 61 15.81 5.41 -7.34
C ASP A 61 16.10 4.05 -6.71
N GLY A 62 15.39 3.02 -7.16
CA GLY A 62 15.61 1.66 -6.70
C GLY A 62 16.97 1.13 -7.18
N LEU A 63 17.51 0.15 -6.46
CA LEU A 63 18.75 -0.54 -6.84
C LEU A 63 18.55 -1.53 -8.00
N CYS A 64 17.31 -1.78 -8.43
CA CYS A 64 16.94 -2.65 -9.56
C CYS A 64 15.69 -2.08 -10.26
N ASP A 65 15.32 -2.72 -11.37
CA ASP A 65 14.07 -2.41 -12.07
C ASP A 65 12.87 -2.55 -11.10
N GLU A 66 12.02 -1.55 -11.05
CA GLU A 66 10.89 -1.48 -10.12
C GLU A 66 9.82 -2.56 -10.38
N ASP A 67 9.72 -3.03 -11.61
CA ASP A 67 8.82 -4.11 -12.00
C ASP A 67 9.47 -5.50 -11.95
N ASP A 68 10.74 -5.62 -11.49
CA ASP A 68 11.40 -6.90 -11.29
C ASP A 68 10.83 -7.64 -10.07
N VAL A 69 10.31 -8.85 -10.29
CA VAL A 69 9.67 -9.67 -9.25
C VAL A 69 10.46 -10.98 -9.10
N PRO A 70 10.90 -11.30 -7.88
CA PRO A 70 11.53 -12.58 -7.58
C PRO A 70 10.59 -13.77 -7.78
N ASP A 71 11.16 -14.95 -8.01
CA ASP A 71 10.41 -16.21 -8.03
C ASP A 71 9.88 -16.56 -6.64
N ALA A 72 8.68 -17.17 -6.60
CA ALA A 72 8.11 -17.64 -5.35
C ALA A 72 8.90 -18.84 -4.80
N PRO A 73 9.27 -18.85 -3.51
CA PRO A 73 10.02 -19.94 -2.91
C PRO A 73 9.19 -21.22 -2.82
N ALA A 74 9.84 -22.38 -2.93
CA ALA A 74 9.16 -23.66 -2.72
C ALA A 74 8.68 -23.85 -1.27
N ALA A 75 9.49 -23.41 -0.29
CA ALA A 75 9.19 -23.46 1.14
C ALA A 75 9.49 -22.08 1.77
N PRO A 76 8.46 -21.28 2.07
CA PRO A 76 8.64 -19.96 2.66
C PRO A 76 9.06 -20.05 4.13
N VAL A 77 9.82 -19.05 4.60
CA VAL A 77 10.13 -18.86 6.03
C VAL A 77 9.01 -18.11 6.75
N VAL A 78 8.17 -17.41 5.99
CA VAL A 78 7.02 -16.63 6.46
C VAL A 78 5.89 -17.58 6.90
N ARG A 79 5.15 -17.18 7.92
CA ARG A 79 4.00 -17.92 8.46
C ARG A 79 2.78 -17.02 8.52
N LEU A 80 1.61 -17.64 8.48
CA LEU A 80 0.35 -16.92 8.71
C LEU A 80 0.37 -16.26 10.10
N GLY A 81 0.02 -14.99 10.15
CA GLY A 81 0.08 -14.15 11.33
C GLY A 81 1.35 -13.31 11.45
N ASP A 82 2.39 -13.55 10.68
CA ASP A 82 3.62 -12.75 10.74
C ASP A 82 3.36 -11.31 10.28
N VAL A 83 3.95 -10.35 11.00
CA VAL A 83 4.03 -8.95 10.61
C VAL A 83 5.49 -8.56 10.40
N TRP A 84 5.73 -7.87 9.29
CA TRP A 84 7.04 -7.41 8.87
C TRP A 84 7.08 -5.90 8.75
N LEU A 85 8.16 -5.29 9.23
CA LEU A 85 8.44 -3.86 9.13
C LEU A 85 9.40 -3.62 7.97
N LEU A 86 8.98 -2.78 7.01
CA LEU A 86 9.72 -2.45 5.80
C LEU A 86 9.97 -0.94 5.76
N GLY A 87 10.93 -0.47 6.56
CA GLY A 87 11.06 0.95 6.88
C GLY A 87 9.83 1.42 7.65
N ASP A 88 9.14 2.43 7.12
CA ASP A 88 7.88 2.96 7.70
C ASP A 88 6.62 2.22 7.22
N SER A 89 6.78 1.21 6.37
CA SER A 89 5.69 0.38 5.85
C SER A 89 5.55 -0.91 6.64
N ARG A 90 4.36 -1.54 6.55
CA ARG A 90 4.03 -2.79 7.24
C ARG A 90 3.46 -3.80 6.27
N LEU A 91 3.86 -5.04 6.40
CA LEU A 91 3.35 -6.17 5.62
C LEU A 91 2.91 -7.27 6.57
N MET A 92 1.70 -7.77 6.41
CA MET A 92 1.17 -8.87 7.22
C MET A 92 0.82 -10.07 6.35
N CYS A 93 1.24 -11.25 6.79
CA CYS A 93 0.72 -12.51 6.27
C CYS A 93 -0.60 -12.82 6.97
N GLY A 94 -1.74 -12.50 6.34
CA GLY A 94 -3.04 -12.57 6.99
C GLY A 94 -4.22 -12.50 6.04
N SER A 95 -5.44 -12.47 6.59
CA SER A 95 -6.67 -12.47 5.82
C SER A 95 -7.30 -11.08 5.74
N SER A 96 -7.52 -10.60 4.52
CA SER A 96 -8.24 -9.36 4.21
C SER A 96 -9.68 -9.32 4.73
N THR A 97 -10.28 -10.48 5.05
CA THR A 97 -11.66 -10.61 5.53
C THR A 97 -11.77 -10.71 7.05
N VAL A 98 -10.63 -10.68 7.77
CA VAL A 98 -10.56 -10.78 9.22
C VAL A 98 -10.22 -9.42 9.83
N VAL A 99 -11.18 -8.83 10.55
CA VAL A 99 -11.04 -7.48 11.14
C VAL A 99 -9.80 -7.37 12.04
N THR A 100 -9.56 -8.37 12.90
CA THR A 100 -8.42 -8.35 13.83
C THR A 100 -7.06 -8.39 13.13
N ASP A 101 -6.97 -9.02 11.96
CA ASP A 101 -5.76 -9.02 11.15
C ASP A 101 -5.51 -7.63 10.57
N VAL A 102 -6.56 -6.99 10.04
CA VAL A 102 -6.46 -5.62 9.48
C VAL A 102 -6.16 -4.59 10.58
N GLU A 103 -6.77 -4.72 11.77
CA GLU A 103 -6.45 -3.87 12.92
C GLU A 103 -4.97 -4.02 13.35
N ARG A 104 -4.45 -5.25 13.38
CA ARG A 104 -3.05 -5.54 13.69
C ARG A 104 -2.10 -4.98 12.64
N LEU A 105 -2.44 -5.11 11.35
CA LEU A 105 -1.70 -4.51 10.26
C LEU A 105 -1.61 -2.99 10.42
N MET A 106 -2.75 -2.35 10.68
CA MET A 106 -2.86 -0.89 10.75
C MET A 106 -2.24 -0.27 12.00
N ASP A 107 -2.01 -1.04 13.07
CA ASP A 107 -1.35 -0.60 14.31
C ASP A 107 -1.88 0.74 14.84
N GLY A 108 -3.22 0.86 14.93
CA GLY A 108 -3.91 2.06 15.39
C GLY A 108 -3.95 3.23 14.41
N HIS A 109 -3.43 3.06 13.20
CA HIS A 109 -3.49 4.07 12.14
C HIS A 109 -4.72 3.90 11.25
N LEU A 110 -5.09 4.98 10.54
CA LEU A 110 -6.09 4.94 9.48
C LEU A 110 -5.44 5.28 8.14
N ALA A 111 -5.89 4.62 7.08
CA ALA A 111 -5.40 4.83 5.73
C ALA A 111 -5.98 6.11 5.10
N ASP A 112 -5.15 6.81 4.34
CA ASP A 112 -5.51 7.96 3.50
C ASP A 112 -6.02 7.53 2.13
N LEU A 113 -5.62 6.34 1.70
CA LEU A 113 -5.91 5.78 0.38
C LEU A 113 -5.99 4.26 0.46
N LEU A 114 -6.97 3.66 -0.21
CA LEU A 114 -7.04 2.24 -0.52
C LEU A 114 -6.70 2.05 -2.01
N ILE A 115 -5.67 1.25 -2.32
CA ILE A 115 -5.44 0.72 -3.68
C ILE A 115 -5.39 -0.79 -3.53
N THR A 116 -6.28 -1.51 -4.19
CA THR A 116 -6.39 -2.95 -3.95
C THR A 116 -6.88 -3.71 -5.18
N ASP A 117 -6.40 -4.94 -5.32
CA ASP A 117 -6.64 -5.82 -6.47
C ASP A 117 -7.09 -7.22 -6.00
N PRO A 118 -8.34 -7.36 -5.51
CA PRO A 118 -8.84 -8.65 -5.02
C PRO A 118 -8.88 -9.71 -6.12
N PRO A 119 -8.93 -11.02 -5.78
CA PRO A 119 -9.20 -12.09 -6.75
C PRO A 119 -10.44 -11.80 -7.58
N TYR A 120 -10.40 -12.14 -8.89
CA TYR A 120 -11.46 -11.77 -9.83
C TYR A 120 -12.53 -12.85 -10.03
N ASN A 121 -12.43 -13.96 -9.34
CA ASN A 121 -13.34 -15.11 -9.46
C ASN A 121 -13.44 -15.67 -10.90
N VAL A 122 -12.34 -15.65 -11.62
CA VAL A 122 -12.26 -16.11 -13.02
C VAL A 122 -11.61 -17.48 -13.17
N ALA A 123 -11.40 -18.20 -12.06
CA ALA A 123 -10.74 -19.49 -11.98
C ALA A 123 -9.39 -19.49 -12.74
N TYR A 124 -8.58 -18.47 -12.46
CA TYR A 124 -7.29 -18.28 -13.13
C TYR A 124 -6.38 -19.47 -12.86
N THR A 125 -5.88 -20.07 -13.92
CA THR A 125 -4.83 -21.10 -13.84
C THR A 125 -3.64 -20.61 -14.68
N GLY A 126 -2.49 -20.40 -14.03
CA GLY A 126 -1.27 -19.99 -14.70
C GLY A 126 -0.87 -20.98 -15.80
N LYS A 127 -0.31 -20.45 -16.89
CA LYS A 127 0.18 -21.25 -18.03
C LYS A 127 1.59 -21.83 -17.80
N THR A 128 2.22 -21.55 -16.67
CA THR A 128 3.52 -22.08 -16.27
C THR A 128 3.43 -23.53 -15.80
N LYS A 129 4.56 -24.26 -15.80
CA LYS A 129 4.61 -25.68 -15.39
C LYS A 129 4.05 -25.94 -13.98
N ASP A 130 4.09 -24.94 -13.10
CA ASP A 130 3.64 -25.01 -11.71
C ASP A 130 2.18 -24.57 -11.52
N ALA A 131 1.45 -24.29 -12.63
CA ALA A 131 -0.01 -23.99 -12.67
C ALA A 131 -0.47 -23.19 -11.44
N MET A 132 0.12 -22.01 -11.18
CA MET A 132 -0.22 -21.18 -10.03
C MET A 132 -1.71 -20.86 -10.03
N THR A 133 -2.40 -21.21 -8.96
CA THR A 133 -3.80 -20.88 -8.71
C THR A 133 -3.87 -19.73 -7.70
N ILE A 134 -4.82 -18.84 -7.89
CA ILE A 134 -5.10 -17.76 -6.92
C ILE A 134 -6.13 -18.33 -5.93
N GLU A 135 -5.84 -18.23 -4.64
CA GLU A 135 -6.83 -18.60 -3.61
C GLU A 135 -8.08 -17.72 -3.74
N ASN A 136 -9.24 -18.31 -3.50
CA ASN A 136 -10.54 -17.64 -3.58
C ASN A 136 -10.95 -17.14 -4.99
N ASP A 137 -10.37 -17.66 -6.07
CA ASP A 137 -10.67 -17.27 -7.46
C ASP A 137 -11.67 -18.18 -8.18
N ALA A 138 -12.35 -19.10 -7.47
CA ALA A 138 -13.35 -20.01 -8.03
C ALA A 138 -14.49 -20.25 -7.04
N MET A 139 -15.29 -19.22 -6.78
CA MET A 139 -16.44 -19.25 -5.87
C MET A 139 -17.76 -19.15 -6.65
N ASN A 140 -18.88 -19.58 -6.04
CA ASN A 140 -20.19 -19.18 -6.53
C ASN A 140 -20.46 -17.68 -6.20
N ASP A 141 -21.39 -17.06 -6.91
CA ASP A 141 -21.70 -15.63 -6.82
C ASP A 141 -21.99 -15.15 -5.39
N GLU A 142 -22.75 -15.91 -4.61
CA GLU A 142 -23.13 -15.54 -3.25
C GLU A 142 -21.91 -15.55 -2.32
N SER A 143 -21.09 -16.59 -2.38
CA SER A 143 -19.86 -16.70 -1.59
C SER A 143 -18.84 -15.64 -1.98
N PHE A 144 -18.71 -15.38 -3.30
CA PHE A 144 -17.82 -14.34 -3.79
C PHE A 144 -18.27 -12.93 -3.38
N ARG A 145 -19.57 -12.66 -3.49
CA ARG A 145 -20.12 -11.39 -3.01
C ARG A 145 -19.86 -11.18 -1.51
N LYS A 146 -20.05 -12.25 -0.71
CA LYS A 146 -19.75 -12.20 0.72
C LYS A 146 -18.27 -11.96 0.98
N PHE A 147 -17.38 -12.63 0.30
CA PHE A 147 -15.93 -12.44 0.40
C PHE A 147 -15.54 -10.98 0.11
N LEU A 148 -16.04 -10.41 -0.99
CA LEU A 148 -15.81 -9.02 -1.34
C LEU A 148 -16.37 -8.06 -0.27
N TYR A 149 -17.58 -8.35 0.24
CA TYR A 149 -18.19 -7.56 1.31
C TYR A 149 -17.29 -7.55 2.57
N ASP A 150 -16.85 -8.72 3.02
CA ASP A 150 -16.02 -8.85 4.23
C ASP A 150 -14.70 -8.09 4.07
N ALA A 151 -14.02 -8.21 2.92
CA ALA A 151 -12.79 -7.50 2.65
C ALA A 151 -12.99 -5.97 2.55
N MET A 152 -14.03 -5.52 1.83
CA MET A 152 -14.35 -4.08 1.72
C MET A 152 -14.82 -3.49 3.05
N PHE A 153 -15.48 -4.28 3.91
CA PHE A 153 -15.84 -3.88 5.27
C PHE A 153 -14.58 -3.64 6.11
N CYS A 154 -13.62 -4.57 6.09
CA CYS A 154 -12.34 -4.41 6.75
C CYS A 154 -11.57 -3.18 6.23
N ALA A 155 -11.55 -2.96 4.91
CA ALA A 155 -10.97 -1.75 4.33
C ALA A 155 -11.67 -0.48 4.83
N ASN A 156 -13.01 -0.46 4.85
CA ASN A 156 -13.79 0.72 5.25
C ASN A 156 -13.50 1.15 6.69
N ILE A 157 -13.41 0.21 7.64
CA ILE A 157 -13.09 0.55 9.05
C ILE A 157 -11.64 1.03 9.21
N ALA A 158 -10.72 0.57 8.37
CA ALA A 158 -9.31 0.94 8.37
C ALA A 158 -9.02 2.28 7.64
N MET A 159 -10.00 2.86 6.93
CA MET A 159 -9.85 4.12 6.21
C MET A 159 -10.42 5.29 7.01
N ARG A 160 -9.73 6.45 6.98
CA ARG A 160 -10.30 7.69 7.52
C ARG A 160 -11.44 8.22 6.64
N ASP A 161 -12.24 9.10 7.18
CA ASP A 161 -13.23 9.83 6.39
C ASP A 161 -12.54 10.67 5.29
N GLY A 162 -13.12 10.69 4.10
CA GLY A 162 -12.54 11.34 2.93
C GLY A 162 -11.38 10.56 2.27
N ALA A 163 -10.95 9.42 2.80
CA ALA A 163 -9.95 8.58 2.14
C ALA A 163 -10.48 8.06 0.80
N SER A 164 -9.66 8.16 -0.24
CA SER A 164 -10.01 7.68 -1.59
C SER A 164 -9.78 6.17 -1.72
N PHE A 165 -10.42 5.56 -2.70
CA PHE A 165 -10.21 4.16 -3.01
C PHE A 165 -10.12 3.90 -4.51
N TYR A 166 -9.26 2.95 -4.89
CA TYR A 166 -9.11 2.34 -6.21
C TYR A 166 -9.24 0.83 -6.04
N ILE A 167 -10.28 0.24 -6.62
CA ILE A 167 -10.59 -1.18 -6.51
C ILE A 167 -10.61 -1.76 -7.90
N TRP A 168 -9.58 -2.55 -8.23
CA TRP A 168 -9.44 -3.22 -9.51
C TRP A 168 -10.35 -4.44 -9.58
N HIS A 169 -10.88 -4.73 -10.76
CA HIS A 169 -11.75 -5.91 -10.94
C HIS A 169 -11.80 -6.38 -12.40
N ALA A 170 -12.26 -7.62 -12.61
CA ALA A 170 -12.67 -8.05 -13.94
C ALA A 170 -14.04 -7.45 -14.31
N ASP A 171 -14.24 -7.08 -15.55
CA ASP A 171 -15.52 -6.56 -16.04
C ASP A 171 -16.68 -7.55 -15.84
N SER A 172 -16.43 -8.86 -16.05
CA SER A 172 -17.41 -9.93 -15.83
C SER A 172 -17.99 -9.95 -14.41
N GLU A 173 -17.21 -9.52 -13.41
CA GLU A 173 -17.58 -9.51 -12.00
C GLU A 173 -17.99 -8.11 -11.49
N GLY A 174 -18.08 -7.14 -12.38
CA GLY A 174 -18.39 -5.75 -12.05
C GLY A 174 -19.67 -5.57 -11.22
N TYR A 175 -20.66 -6.45 -11.36
CA TYR A 175 -21.88 -6.47 -10.55
C TYR A 175 -21.58 -6.81 -9.08
N ASN A 176 -20.79 -7.85 -8.83
CA ASN A 176 -20.42 -8.30 -7.50
C ASN A 176 -19.55 -7.25 -6.80
N PHE A 177 -18.55 -6.68 -7.49
CA PHE A 177 -17.69 -5.62 -6.94
C PHE A 177 -18.46 -4.34 -6.60
N ARG A 178 -19.26 -3.81 -7.53
CA ARG A 178 -20.07 -2.61 -7.28
C ARG A 178 -21.06 -2.80 -6.15
N GLY A 179 -21.67 -3.97 -6.12
CA GLY A 179 -22.61 -4.28 -5.08
C GLY A 179 -21.94 -4.41 -3.70
N ALA A 180 -20.79 -5.09 -3.57
CA ALA A 180 -20.04 -5.16 -2.31
C ALA A 180 -19.65 -3.76 -1.83
N CYS A 181 -19.16 -2.88 -2.73
CA CYS A 181 -18.90 -1.49 -2.42
C CYS A 181 -20.15 -0.77 -1.87
N GLN A 182 -21.30 -0.95 -2.51
CA GLN A 182 -22.55 -0.33 -2.07
C GLN A 182 -23.00 -0.83 -0.69
N ASP A 183 -22.89 -2.14 -0.43
CA ASP A 183 -23.31 -2.76 0.81
C ASP A 183 -22.50 -2.29 2.03
N VAL A 184 -21.21 -1.98 1.84
CA VAL A 184 -20.34 -1.41 2.88
C VAL A 184 -20.42 0.12 2.98
N GLY A 185 -21.17 0.78 2.08
CA GLY A 185 -21.37 2.23 2.06
C GLY A 185 -20.31 3.00 1.27
N PHE A 186 -19.45 2.34 0.50
CA PHE A 186 -18.57 2.99 -0.47
C PHE A 186 -19.37 3.60 -1.62
N LYS A 187 -19.13 4.87 -1.89
CA LYS A 187 -19.77 5.57 -3.03
C LYS A 187 -18.82 5.57 -4.21
N VAL A 188 -18.97 4.59 -5.09
CA VAL A 188 -18.29 4.59 -6.38
C VAL A 188 -18.71 5.83 -7.16
N ARG A 189 -17.75 6.65 -7.57
CA ARG A 189 -17.96 7.90 -8.33
C ARG A 189 -17.70 7.70 -9.80
N GLU A 190 -16.62 6.99 -10.13
CA GLU A 190 -16.15 6.78 -11.49
C GLU A 190 -15.69 5.34 -11.68
N CYS A 191 -15.66 4.90 -12.92
CA CYS A 191 -14.99 3.67 -13.33
C CYS A 191 -13.84 4.07 -14.25
N LEU A 192 -12.62 3.86 -13.81
CA LEU A 192 -11.42 4.09 -14.59
C LEU A 192 -11.13 2.84 -15.42
N ILE A 193 -10.56 3.04 -16.60
CA ILE A 193 -10.23 1.97 -17.54
C ILE A 193 -8.74 2.02 -17.84
N TRP A 194 -7.99 1.06 -17.36
CA TRP A 194 -6.61 0.88 -17.78
C TRP A 194 -6.57 0.18 -19.14
N VAL A 195 -6.05 0.86 -20.15
CA VAL A 195 -5.86 0.32 -21.51
C VAL A 195 -4.46 -0.29 -21.60
N LYS A 196 -4.40 -1.60 -21.88
CA LYS A 196 -3.13 -2.31 -22.06
C LYS A 196 -2.58 -2.11 -23.47
N ASN A 197 -1.26 -2.10 -23.61
CA ASN A 197 -0.59 -2.08 -24.93
C ASN A 197 -0.83 -3.38 -25.72
N THR A 198 -1.03 -4.53 -25.03
CA THR A 198 -1.28 -5.85 -25.63
C THR A 198 -2.64 -6.39 -25.24
N LEU A 199 -3.31 -7.08 -26.15
CA LEU A 199 -4.55 -7.80 -25.87
C LEU A 199 -4.29 -9.11 -25.09
N VAL A 200 -5.29 -9.52 -24.32
CA VAL A 200 -5.33 -10.85 -23.69
C VAL A 200 -6.24 -11.75 -24.53
N MET A 201 -5.65 -12.76 -25.14
CA MET A 201 -6.38 -13.71 -25.99
C MET A 201 -7.33 -14.53 -25.12
N GLY A 202 -8.62 -14.52 -25.46
CA GLY A 202 -9.68 -15.30 -24.82
C GLY A 202 -10.48 -16.12 -25.84
N ARG A 203 -11.55 -16.80 -25.37
CA ARG A 203 -12.47 -17.57 -26.21
C ARG A 203 -13.66 -16.76 -26.73
N GLN A 204 -13.74 -15.48 -26.31
CA GLN A 204 -14.79 -14.54 -26.73
C GLN A 204 -14.48 -13.94 -28.11
N ASP A 205 -15.48 -13.36 -28.76
CA ASP A 205 -15.36 -12.70 -30.06
C ASP A 205 -14.43 -11.46 -29.98
N TYR A 206 -14.48 -10.73 -28.84
CA TYR A 206 -13.61 -9.59 -28.58
C TYR A 206 -12.57 -9.95 -27.50
N HIS A 207 -11.32 -9.67 -27.77
CA HIS A 207 -10.24 -9.90 -26.80
C HIS A 207 -10.10 -8.74 -25.83
N TRP A 208 -9.90 -9.08 -24.55
CA TRP A 208 -9.71 -8.08 -23.50
C TRP A 208 -8.42 -7.28 -23.72
N LYS A 209 -8.54 -5.96 -23.75
CA LYS A 209 -7.42 -5.03 -23.84
C LYS A 209 -7.46 -3.99 -22.73
N HIS A 210 -8.31 -4.16 -21.74
CA HIS A 210 -8.46 -3.24 -20.64
C HIS A 210 -8.77 -3.96 -19.33
N GLU A 211 -8.58 -3.24 -18.21
CA GLU A 211 -9.07 -3.61 -16.90
C GLU A 211 -9.78 -2.41 -16.27
N PRO A 212 -10.99 -2.61 -15.71
CA PRO A 212 -11.71 -1.55 -15.00
C PRO A 212 -11.25 -1.43 -13.55
N CYS A 213 -11.34 -0.21 -13.01
CA CYS A 213 -11.04 0.14 -11.65
C CYS A 213 -12.14 1.05 -11.08
N LEU A 214 -12.75 0.67 -9.97
CA LEU A 214 -13.72 1.51 -9.28
C LEU A 214 -13.00 2.58 -8.49
N TYR A 215 -13.37 3.84 -8.70
CA TYR A 215 -12.83 4.99 -7.99
C TYR A 215 -13.93 5.70 -7.19
N GLY A 216 -13.56 6.19 -6.02
CA GLY A 216 -14.41 6.99 -5.15
C GLY A 216 -13.71 7.35 -3.85
N TRP A 217 -14.48 7.79 -2.86
CA TRP A 217 -13.96 8.10 -1.53
C TRP A 217 -15.01 7.86 -0.43
N LYS A 218 -14.51 7.58 0.78
CA LYS A 218 -15.32 7.40 1.96
C LYS A 218 -16.00 8.71 2.32
N SER A 219 -17.30 8.63 2.67
CA SER A 219 -18.08 9.78 3.11
C SER A 219 -17.60 10.28 4.48
N GLY A 220 -17.95 11.52 4.84
CA GLY A 220 -17.66 12.12 6.15
C GLY A 220 -16.73 13.33 6.06
N ALA A 221 -15.78 13.36 5.11
CA ALA A 221 -14.89 14.48 4.87
C ALA A 221 -14.63 14.69 3.38
N ALA A 222 -13.99 15.80 3.02
CA ALA A 222 -13.47 16.02 1.68
C ALA A 222 -12.33 15.05 1.39
N HIS A 223 -12.25 14.56 0.14
CA HIS A 223 -11.10 13.77 -0.31
C HIS A 223 -9.96 14.69 -0.73
N PHE A 224 -8.76 14.16 -0.65
CA PHE A 224 -7.57 14.83 -1.15
C PHE A 224 -7.41 14.54 -2.66
N TRP A 225 -7.14 15.59 -3.44
CA TRP A 225 -6.84 15.52 -4.86
C TRP A 225 -5.67 16.44 -5.18
N ASN A 226 -4.57 15.88 -5.66
CA ASN A 226 -3.31 16.61 -5.91
C ASN A 226 -3.07 16.94 -7.39
N SER A 227 -3.90 16.40 -8.28
CA SER A 227 -3.79 16.64 -9.73
C SER A 227 -4.68 17.78 -10.22
N ASP A 228 -4.44 18.18 -11.45
CA ASP A 228 -5.30 19.13 -12.17
C ASP A 228 -6.64 18.49 -12.62
N ARG A 229 -7.47 19.27 -13.33
CA ARG A 229 -8.76 18.80 -13.86
C ARG A 229 -8.68 18.25 -15.29
N LYS A 230 -7.49 17.87 -15.77
CA LYS A 230 -7.28 17.30 -17.11
C LYS A 230 -7.20 15.78 -17.09
N GLN A 231 -7.22 15.18 -15.91
CA GLN A 231 -7.19 13.72 -15.74
C GLN A 231 -8.47 13.13 -16.34
N THR A 232 -8.33 11.95 -16.95
CA THR A 232 -9.43 11.25 -17.63
C THR A 232 -9.67 9.89 -17.02
N THR A 233 -10.83 9.30 -17.31
CA THR A 233 -11.17 7.94 -16.88
C THR A 233 -10.45 6.84 -17.66
N VAL A 234 -9.69 7.20 -18.70
CA VAL A 234 -8.88 6.27 -19.49
C VAL A 234 -7.42 6.43 -19.09
N LEU A 235 -6.82 5.34 -18.63
CA LEU A 235 -5.45 5.25 -18.15
C LEU A 235 -4.62 4.45 -19.16
N GLU A 236 -3.65 5.10 -19.80
CA GLU A 236 -2.78 4.49 -20.80
C GLU A 236 -1.39 4.28 -20.18
N PHE A 237 -1.14 3.07 -19.68
CA PHE A 237 0.13 2.64 -19.12
C PHE A 237 0.55 1.34 -19.79
N ASP A 238 1.78 1.26 -20.23
CA ASP A 238 2.31 0.07 -20.86
C ASP A 238 2.45 -1.07 -19.86
N ARG A 239 1.92 -2.23 -20.22
CA ARG A 239 2.21 -3.46 -19.50
C ARG A 239 3.60 -3.92 -19.87
N GLN A 240 4.47 -4.11 -18.89
CA GLN A 240 5.80 -4.63 -19.14
C GLN A 240 5.75 -6.06 -19.71
N GLN A 241 6.48 -6.29 -20.81
CA GLN A 241 6.45 -7.56 -21.56
C GLN A 241 7.28 -8.68 -20.92
N ARG A 242 8.03 -8.41 -19.85
CA ARG A 242 9.07 -9.32 -19.33
C ARG A 242 8.64 -10.29 -18.24
N ASN A 243 7.41 -10.26 -17.76
CA ASN A 243 6.98 -11.13 -16.67
C ASN A 243 6.07 -12.27 -17.17
N ASP A 244 6.68 -13.31 -17.75
CA ASP A 244 6.01 -14.60 -17.96
C ASP A 244 5.60 -15.27 -16.63
N ILE A 245 6.16 -14.81 -15.50
CA ILE A 245 6.03 -15.40 -14.17
C ILE A 245 4.80 -14.84 -13.43
N HIS A 246 4.46 -13.54 -13.63
CA HIS A 246 3.33 -12.87 -12.99
C HIS A 246 2.45 -12.12 -14.00
N PRO A 247 1.64 -12.84 -14.80
CA PRO A 247 0.91 -12.25 -15.93
C PRO A 247 -0.21 -11.28 -15.54
N THR A 248 -0.56 -11.19 -14.26
CA THR A 248 -1.64 -10.32 -13.74
C THR A 248 -1.13 -9.06 -13.03
N MET A 249 0.17 -8.89 -12.90
CA MET A 249 0.76 -7.74 -12.21
C MET A 249 0.45 -6.42 -12.92
N LYS A 250 0.10 -5.40 -12.14
CA LYS A 250 -0.04 -4.03 -12.62
C LYS A 250 1.31 -3.32 -12.62
N PRO A 251 1.59 -2.42 -13.60
CA PRO A 251 2.82 -1.64 -13.62
C PRO A 251 2.93 -0.74 -12.38
N VAL A 252 4.13 -0.54 -11.87
CA VAL A 252 4.39 0.36 -10.74
C VAL A 252 3.95 1.78 -11.07
N ASP A 253 4.24 2.30 -12.27
CA ASP A 253 3.84 3.63 -12.73
C ASP A 253 2.33 3.88 -12.67
N LEU A 254 1.51 2.87 -12.96
CA LEU A 254 0.04 2.97 -12.88
C LEU A 254 -0.43 3.17 -11.43
N ILE A 255 0.13 2.40 -10.51
CA ILE A 255 -0.17 2.49 -9.07
C ILE A 255 0.38 3.79 -8.48
N GLU A 256 1.58 4.19 -8.90
CA GLU A 256 2.20 5.46 -8.55
C GLU A 256 1.32 6.65 -8.94
N TYR A 257 0.84 6.68 -10.19
CA TYR A 257 -0.06 7.72 -10.66
C TYR A 257 -1.31 7.85 -9.78
N GLN A 258 -1.96 6.73 -9.44
CA GLN A 258 -3.14 6.72 -8.56
C GLN A 258 -2.79 7.22 -7.15
N MET A 259 -1.67 6.78 -6.63
CA MET A 259 -1.19 7.14 -5.29
C MET A 259 -0.87 8.64 -5.18
N LEU A 260 -0.18 9.19 -6.16
CA LEU A 260 0.20 10.61 -6.21
C LEU A 260 -1.00 11.55 -6.33
N ASN A 261 -2.06 11.11 -7.00
CA ASN A 261 -3.28 11.89 -7.12
C ASN A 261 -4.04 12.06 -5.79
N ASN A 262 -3.96 11.07 -4.90
CA ASN A 262 -4.84 11.01 -3.72
C ASN A 262 -4.12 10.90 -2.37
N THR A 263 -2.78 11.03 -2.34
CA THR A 263 -2.02 11.05 -1.08
C THR A 263 -0.98 12.16 -1.04
N LYS A 264 -0.78 12.68 0.15
CA LYS A 264 0.34 13.56 0.48
C LYS A 264 1.61 12.74 0.75
N LEU A 265 2.76 13.41 0.84
CA LEU A 265 3.99 12.82 1.39
C LEU A 265 3.73 12.23 2.78
N GLY A 266 4.29 11.05 3.05
CA GLY A 266 4.05 10.34 4.30
C GLY A 266 2.64 9.76 4.45
N GLY A 267 1.75 9.96 3.46
CA GLY A 267 0.39 9.41 3.46
C GLY A 267 0.38 7.89 3.53
N LYS A 268 -0.65 7.35 4.18
CA LYS A 268 -0.81 5.91 4.44
C LYS A 268 -1.67 5.28 3.37
N VAL A 269 -1.12 4.30 2.68
CA VAL A 269 -1.77 3.54 1.61
C VAL A 269 -2.06 2.13 2.12
N LEU A 270 -3.30 1.71 2.04
CA LEU A 270 -3.75 0.37 2.37
C LEU A 270 -3.88 -0.47 1.11
N ASP A 271 -3.34 -1.68 1.14
CA ASP A 271 -3.55 -2.71 0.12
C ASP A 271 -3.81 -4.05 0.80
N LEU A 272 -5.02 -4.59 0.67
CA LEU A 272 -5.43 -5.82 1.33
C LEU A 272 -5.15 -7.09 0.53
N PHE A 273 -4.59 -6.95 -0.70
CA PHE A 273 -4.26 -8.06 -1.59
C PHE A 273 -2.92 -7.76 -2.28
N GLY A 274 -1.83 -7.91 -1.51
CA GLY A 274 -0.50 -7.45 -1.89
C GLY A 274 0.10 -8.08 -3.13
N GLY A 275 -0.26 -9.34 -3.41
CA GLY A 275 0.24 -10.10 -4.56
C GLY A 275 1.77 -10.08 -4.63
N SER A 276 2.34 -9.45 -5.66
CA SER A 276 3.79 -9.29 -5.80
C SER A 276 4.37 -8.03 -5.13
N GLY A 277 3.55 -7.18 -4.48
CA GLY A 277 4.02 -6.01 -3.74
C GLY A 277 4.17 -4.72 -4.54
N THR A 278 3.49 -4.58 -5.68
CA THR A 278 3.58 -3.39 -6.53
C THR A 278 3.24 -2.10 -5.80
N THR A 279 2.17 -2.12 -4.98
CA THR A 279 1.76 -0.96 -4.16
C THR A 279 2.84 -0.55 -3.15
N LEU A 280 3.55 -1.52 -2.56
CA LEU A 280 4.65 -1.25 -1.63
C LEU A 280 5.84 -0.59 -2.32
N ILE A 281 6.21 -1.05 -3.53
CA ILE A 281 7.30 -0.44 -4.30
C ILE A 281 6.94 0.99 -4.70
N ALA A 282 5.73 1.22 -5.23
CA ALA A 282 5.24 2.56 -5.54
C ALA A 282 5.25 3.50 -4.33
N ALA A 283 4.80 3.01 -3.16
CA ALA A 283 4.80 3.77 -1.92
C ALA A 283 6.22 4.12 -1.45
N THR A 284 7.13 3.15 -1.49
CA THR A 284 8.53 3.31 -1.09
C THR A 284 9.25 4.33 -1.98
N LYS A 285 9.07 4.21 -3.31
CA LYS A 285 9.63 5.12 -4.31
C LYS A 285 9.22 6.57 -4.05
N ASN A 286 7.99 6.77 -3.62
CA ASN A 286 7.37 8.10 -3.46
C ASN A 286 7.24 8.58 -2.01
N ASN A 287 7.92 7.95 -1.06
CA ASN A 287 7.88 8.32 0.37
C ASN A 287 6.46 8.32 0.95
N ARG A 288 5.66 7.33 0.61
CA ARG A 288 4.39 6.99 1.26
C ARG A 288 4.60 5.74 2.12
N LYS A 289 3.70 5.53 3.09
CA LYS A 289 3.73 4.37 3.99
C LYS A 289 2.69 3.35 3.52
N CYS A 290 3.13 2.17 3.16
CA CYS A 290 2.26 1.09 2.72
C CYS A 290 1.91 0.17 3.88
N TYR A 291 0.62 -0.08 4.06
CA TYR A 291 0.08 -1.09 4.95
C TYR A 291 -0.51 -2.19 4.06
N MET A 292 0.21 -3.29 3.94
CA MET A 292 -0.08 -4.33 2.96
C MET A 292 -0.40 -5.65 3.63
N MET A 293 -1.39 -6.35 3.11
CA MET A 293 -1.74 -7.70 3.51
C MET A 293 -1.66 -8.65 2.33
N GLU A 294 -1.15 -9.85 2.59
CA GLU A 294 -1.12 -10.92 1.62
C GLU A 294 -1.39 -12.25 2.37
N LEU A 295 -2.22 -13.10 1.80
CA LEU A 295 -2.63 -14.34 2.45
C LEU A 295 -1.60 -15.46 2.29
N ASP A 296 -1.01 -15.59 1.08
CA ASP A 296 -0.06 -16.66 0.78
C ASP A 296 1.35 -16.33 1.33
N PRO A 297 1.89 -17.11 2.27
CA PRO A 297 3.24 -16.92 2.80
C PRO A 297 4.33 -16.86 1.72
N LYS A 298 4.15 -17.54 0.59
CA LYS A 298 5.12 -17.51 -0.53
C LYS A 298 5.16 -16.12 -1.18
N TYR A 299 3.99 -15.52 -1.40
CA TYR A 299 3.92 -14.17 -1.96
C TYR A 299 4.37 -13.11 -0.95
N VAL A 300 4.10 -13.30 0.34
CA VAL A 300 4.69 -12.43 1.37
C VAL A 300 6.21 -12.46 1.29
N GLN A 301 6.81 -13.64 1.13
CA GLN A 301 8.27 -13.76 0.96
C GLN A 301 8.76 -13.10 -0.33
N VAL A 302 8.03 -13.21 -1.44
CA VAL A 302 8.33 -12.48 -2.69
C VAL A 302 8.36 -10.97 -2.46
N ILE A 303 7.39 -10.43 -1.70
CA ILE A 303 7.33 -9.01 -1.37
C ILE A 303 8.55 -8.58 -0.54
N LEU A 304 8.93 -9.37 0.47
CA LEU A 304 10.11 -9.10 1.32
C LEU A 304 11.39 -9.06 0.48
N GLU A 305 11.58 -10.04 -0.41
CA GLU A 305 12.74 -10.10 -1.31
C GLU A 305 12.76 -8.94 -2.29
N ARG A 306 11.61 -8.63 -2.91
CA ARG A 306 11.47 -7.51 -3.84
C ARG A 306 11.82 -6.18 -3.16
N TYR A 307 11.27 -5.92 -1.97
CA TYR A 307 11.58 -4.73 -1.19
C TYR A 307 13.09 -4.65 -0.87
N LYS A 308 13.68 -5.75 -0.40
CA LYS A 308 15.11 -5.80 -0.08
C LYS A 308 15.98 -5.55 -1.30
N LYS A 309 15.68 -6.15 -2.45
CA LYS A 309 16.38 -5.91 -3.71
C LYS A 309 16.26 -4.47 -4.17
N PHE A 310 15.06 -3.89 -4.09
CA PHE A 310 14.77 -2.54 -4.53
C PHE A 310 15.44 -1.47 -3.65
N THR A 311 15.41 -1.65 -2.32
CA THR A 311 15.86 -0.63 -1.35
C THR A 311 17.24 -0.88 -0.78
N GLY A 312 17.76 -2.10 -0.83
CA GLY A 312 18.94 -2.55 -0.09
C GLY A 312 18.70 -2.70 1.42
N LYS A 313 17.49 -2.42 1.93
CA LYS A 313 17.15 -2.52 3.36
C LYS A 313 16.59 -3.91 3.66
N ASP A 314 17.00 -4.48 4.80
CA ASP A 314 16.52 -5.79 5.24
C ASP A 314 15.22 -5.64 6.04
N PRO A 315 14.11 -6.29 5.64
CA PRO A 315 12.87 -6.29 6.41
C PRO A 315 13.06 -6.85 7.82
N LEU A 316 12.30 -6.32 8.78
CA LEU A 316 12.37 -6.73 10.19
C LEU A 316 11.09 -7.46 10.58
N HIS A 317 11.20 -8.67 11.13
CA HIS A 317 10.07 -9.41 11.68
C HIS A 317 9.66 -8.81 13.02
N GLU A 318 8.43 -8.32 13.15
CA GLU A 318 7.97 -7.53 14.30
C GLU A 318 8.12 -8.28 15.63
N GLU A 319 7.64 -9.51 15.69
CA GLU A 319 7.59 -10.27 16.95
C GLU A 319 8.98 -10.71 17.44
N SER A 320 9.84 -11.20 16.54
CA SER A 320 11.16 -11.71 16.92
C SER A 320 12.26 -10.67 16.94
N GLY A 321 12.04 -9.50 16.30
CA GLY A 321 13.07 -8.48 16.10
C GLY A 321 14.22 -8.91 15.19
N LYS A 322 14.10 -10.05 14.49
CA LYS A 322 15.11 -10.55 13.55
C LYS A 322 14.88 -9.98 12.16
N THR A 323 15.97 -9.79 11.43
CA THR A 323 15.89 -9.43 10.01
C THR A 323 15.46 -10.62 9.16
N TYR A 324 14.97 -10.34 7.97
CA TYR A 324 14.60 -11.36 7.00
C TYR A 324 15.79 -12.27 6.64
N THR A 325 16.99 -11.70 6.49
CA THR A 325 18.22 -12.49 6.23
C THR A 325 18.57 -13.43 7.38
N GLU A 326 18.43 -12.97 8.61
CA GLU A 326 18.70 -13.82 9.79
C GLU A 326 17.74 -15.00 9.86
N LEU A 327 16.44 -14.78 9.54
CA LEU A 327 15.44 -15.85 9.53
C LEU A 327 15.67 -16.85 8.39
N LEU A 328 16.08 -16.40 7.21
CA LEU A 328 16.49 -17.29 6.12
C LEU A 328 17.65 -18.18 6.54
N SER A 329 18.69 -17.60 7.11
CA SER A 329 19.88 -18.34 7.57
C SER A 329 19.56 -19.36 8.66
N CYS A 330 18.63 -19.04 9.58
CA CYS A 330 18.18 -19.97 10.61
C CYS A 330 17.41 -21.16 10.03
N ASN A 331 16.71 -20.98 8.92
CA ASN A 331 15.89 -22.05 8.30
C ASN A 331 16.74 -22.99 7.45
N GLU A 332 17.93 -22.54 6.99
CA GLU A 332 18.91 -23.36 6.26
C GLU A 332 19.76 -24.25 7.18
N LEU A 333 19.75 -23.99 8.51
CA LEU A 333 20.47 -24.79 9.48
C LEU A 333 19.75 -26.14 9.70
N SER A 334 20.49 -27.24 9.65
CA SER A 334 19.96 -28.57 9.96
C SER A 334 19.49 -28.63 11.42
N PRO A 335 18.59 -29.57 11.79
CA PRO A 335 18.20 -29.78 13.19
C PRO A 335 19.40 -30.02 14.13
N GLU A 336 20.51 -30.55 13.62
CA GLU A 336 21.76 -30.79 14.35
C GLU A 336 22.52 -29.49 14.61
N ASP A 337 22.51 -28.54 13.67
CA ASP A 337 23.13 -27.21 13.82
C ASP A 337 22.39 -26.35 14.84
N ILE A 338 21.08 -26.46 14.90
CA ILE A 338 20.23 -25.74 15.87
C ILE A 338 20.48 -26.24 17.29
N GLN A 339 20.71 -27.54 17.46
CA GLN A 339 21.01 -28.14 18.76
C GLN A 339 22.38 -27.69 19.33
N CYS A 340 23.35 -27.39 18.45
CA CYS A 340 24.65 -26.83 18.84
C CYS A 340 24.57 -25.37 19.32
N LEU A 341 23.60 -24.60 18.86
CA LEU A 341 23.39 -23.18 19.22
C LEU A 341 22.60 -23.02 20.53
N THR A 342 21.85 -24.05 20.93
CA THR A 342 20.98 -24.04 22.13
C THR A 342 21.62 -24.64 23.39
N ILE A 343 22.83 -25.19 23.32
CA ILE A 343 23.52 -25.68 24.49
C ILE A 343 24.11 -24.49 25.27
N PRO A 344 23.67 -24.23 26.51
CA PRO A 344 24.28 -23.19 27.34
C PRO A 344 25.75 -23.55 27.56
N ARG A 345 26.67 -22.68 27.16
CA ARG A 345 28.09 -22.84 27.50
C ARG A 345 28.22 -22.91 29.01
N THR A 346 28.56 -24.06 29.53
CA THR A 346 28.83 -24.24 30.96
C THR A 346 30.00 -23.35 31.38
N SER A 347 29.93 -22.80 32.57
CA SER A 347 30.87 -21.83 33.17
C SER A 347 32.35 -22.26 33.16
N GLN A 348 32.68 -23.51 32.78
CA GLN A 348 34.05 -24.01 32.65
C GLN A 348 34.74 -23.67 31.32
N GLN A 349 34.00 -23.32 30.27
CA GLN A 349 34.58 -22.98 28.95
C GLN A 349 34.97 -21.50 28.80
N ILE A 350 34.51 -20.64 29.72
CA ILE A 350 34.84 -19.19 29.70
C ILE A 350 36.24 -18.94 30.29
N SER A 351 36.78 -19.87 31.08
CA SER A 351 38.09 -19.72 31.77
C SER A 351 39.29 -20.00 30.85
N HIS A 352 39.12 -20.58 29.67
CA HIS A 352 40.21 -20.92 28.73
C HIS A 352 40.40 -19.91 27.58
N ALA A 353 39.49 -18.95 27.40
CA ALA A 353 39.59 -17.92 26.37
C ALA A 353 40.15 -16.57 26.87
N LEU A 354 40.56 -16.51 28.14
CA LEU A 354 41.15 -15.33 28.81
C LEU A 354 42.56 -15.58 29.39
N LYS A 355 43.32 -16.50 28.79
CA LYS A 355 44.75 -16.64 29.05
C LYS A 355 45.58 -16.51 27.81
#